data_24950fc0155e085bd9263a0b7f8d5c4a
#
_entry.id   24950fc0155e085bd9263a0b7f8d5c4a
#
_cell.length_a   1.000
_cell.length_b   1.000
_cell.length_c   1.000
_cell.angle_alpha   90.00
_cell.angle_beta   90.00
_cell.angle_gamma   90.00
#
_symmetry.space_group_name_H-M   'P 1'
#
loop_
_entity.id
_entity.type
_entity.pdbx_description
1 polymer ?
#
loop_
_entity_poly.entity_id
_entity_poly.type
_entity_poly.pdbx_seq_one_letter_code
_entity_poly.pdbx_strand_id
1 'polypeptide(L)'
;MHQYEDFMRHVFERGVSKTDRTGTGTRSWFGYQMRFDLQQGFPLITTKKLHLRSIIIELLWFLQGSSNVQYLRDNSVSIWDEWADEHGELGPIYGVQWRSWPAADGETIDQISQVLNQIKQNPDSRRLIVSAWNVGDIPKMALPPCHLLFQFYVAQGKLSCQLYQRSCDIFLGVPFNIASYALLTHMVAQQCDLDVGDFVWTGGDCHIYSNHFDQVREQLSRTPRPYPKLVIKRRPQSLFDYRYEDFEIEAYDPHPHIKAAVAV
;
A
#
# COMPACT_ATOMS: atom_id res chain seq x y z
N MET A 1 -6.68 6.43 15.99
CA MET A 1 -7.57 6.83 14.89
C MET A 1 -7.17 8.17 14.25
N HIS A 2 -6.24 8.92 14.83
CA HIS A 2 -5.84 10.24 14.30
C HIS A 2 -4.46 10.23 13.64
N GLN A 3 -3.80 9.07 13.57
CA GLN A 3 -2.40 8.97 13.13
C GLN A 3 -2.17 9.58 11.74
N TYR A 4 -3.09 9.34 10.80
CA TYR A 4 -2.99 9.87 9.45
C TYR A 4 -3.24 11.38 9.39
N GLU A 5 -4.25 11.88 10.09
CA GLU A 5 -4.58 13.30 10.14
C GLU A 5 -3.49 14.10 10.88
N ASP A 6 -2.94 13.56 11.96
CA ASP A 6 -1.82 14.16 12.70
C ASP A 6 -0.57 14.24 11.82
N PHE A 7 -0.29 13.17 11.06
CA PHE A 7 0.77 13.16 10.07
C PHE A 7 0.57 14.21 8.98
N MET A 8 -0.61 14.25 8.37
CA MET A 8 -0.94 15.21 7.30
C MET A 8 -0.84 16.65 7.83
N ARG A 9 -1.35 16.93 9.04
CA ARG A 9 -1.23 18.23 9.72
C ARG A 9 0.23 18.60 9.97
N HIS A 10 1.02 17.66 10.47
CA HIS A 10 2.45 17.87 10.73
C HIS A 10 3.19 18.33 9.48
N VAL A 11 2.99 17.64 8.35
CA VAL A 11 3.65 18.00 7.10
C VAL A 11 3.09 19.30 6.53
N PHE A 12 1.77 19.51 6.62
CA PHE A 12 1.12 20.73 6.14
C PHE A 12 1.60 21.99 6.90
N GLU A 13 1.82 21.90 8.22
CA GLU A 13 2.21 23.04 9.04
C GLU A 13 3.74 23.25 9.12
N ARG A 14 4.52 22.15 9.11
CA ARG A 14 5.95 22.17 9.41
C ARG A 14 6.85 21.79 8.23
N GLY A 15 6.28 21.25 7.15
CA GLY A 15 7.02 20.86 5.96
C GLY A 15 7.66 22.05 5.26
N VAL A 16 8.76 21.79 4.56
CA VAL A 16 9.47 22.79 3.74
C VAL A 16 8.93 22.80 2.31
N SER A 17 8.90 23.97 1.67
CA SER A 17 8.55 24.08 0.26
C SER A 17 9.69 23.54 -0.61
N LYS A 18 9.32 22.66 -1.55
CA LYS A 18 10.25 22.06 -2.53
C LYS A 18 9.66 22.12 -3.92
N THR A 19 10.53 22.24 -4.92
CA THR A 19 10.21 21.91 -6.31
C THR A 19 10.17 20.39 -6.45
N ASP A 20 9.43 19.89 -7.43
CA ASP A 20 9.34 18.47 -7.75
C ASP A 20 9.41 18.26 -9.27
N ARG A 21 9.49 17.00 -9.70
CA ARG A 21 9.59 16.61 -11.12
C ARG A 21 8.42 17.12 -11.96
N THR A 22 7.23 17.21 -11.38
CA THR A 22 6.01 17.63 -12.09
C THR A 22 5.90 19.15 -12.25
N GLY A 23 6.74 19.93 -11.57
CA GLY A 23 6.65 21.39 -11.55
C GLY A 23 5.49 21.96 -10.72
N THR A 24 4.68 21.10 -10.07
CA THR A 24 3.55 21.51 -9.23
C THR A 24 4.01 22.20 -7.95
N GLY A 25 5.16 21.77 -7.43
CA GLY A 25 5.68 22.14 -6.12
C GLY A 25 5.04 21.33 -5.00
N THR A 26 5.77 21.18 -3.92
CA THR A 26 5.32 20.40 -2.76
C THR A 26 5.65 21.09 -1.45
N ARG A 27 4.94 20.71 -0.40
CA ARG A 27 5.37 20.87 0.99
C ARG A 27 5.79 19.51 1.50
N SER A 28 7.04 19.38 1.96
CA SER A 28 7.68 18.10 2.23
C SER A 28 8.29 18.03 3.62
N TRP A 29 8.24 16.85 4.22
CA TRP A 29 8.92 16.49 5.46
C TRP A 29 9.65 15.15 5.26
N PHE A 30 10.91 15.06 5.68
CA PHE A 30 11.68 13.84 5.51
C PHE A 30 11.67 12.97 6.77
N GLY A 31 11.13 11.76 6.62
CA GLY A 31 11.04 10.77 7.68
C GLY A 31 9.82 10.94 8.59
N TYR A 32 8.87 9.99 8.52
CA TYR A 32 7.74 9.90 9.44
C TYR A 32 7.30 8.44 9.61
N GLN A 33 6.72 8.12 10.77
CA GLN A 33 6.22 6.78 11.03
C GLN A 33 4.84 6.83 11.69
N MET A 34 3.96 5.93 11.26
CA MET A 34 2.64 5.70 11.86
C MET A 34 2.51 4.23 12.23
N ARG A 35 1.76 3.96 13.30
CA ARG A 35 1.45 2.60 13.75
C ARG A 35 -0.05 2.43 13.89
N PHE A 36 -0.58 1.35 13.37
CA PHE A 36 -1.98 0.98 13.39
C PHE A 36 -2.14 -0.41 14.01
N ASP A 37 -2.83 -0.50 15.14
CA ASP A 37 -3.23 -1.78 15.74
C ASP A 37 -4.39 -2.36 14.93
N LEU A 38 -4.12 -3.41 14.15
CA LEU A 38 -5.11 -4.02 13.27
C LEU A 38 -6.21 -4.78 14.01
N GLN A 39 -6.04 -5.04 15.31
CA GLN A 39 -7.09 -5.61 16.14
C GLN A 39 -8.17 -4.59 16.53
N GLN A 40 -7.85 -3.29 16.47
CA GLN A 40 -8.80 -2.21 16.78
C GLN A 40 -9.61 -1.74 15.57
N GLY A 41 -9.34 -2.26 14.39
CA GLY A 41 -10.05 -1.94 13.15
C GLY A 41 -9.15 -1.92 11.94
N PHE A 42 -9.76 -1.91 10.77
CA PHE A 42 -9.06 -1.82 9.50
C PHE A 42 -8.75 -0.35 9.18
N PRO A 43 -7.48 0.05 8.97
CA PRO A 43 -7.09 1.45 8.84
C PRO A 43 -7.47 2.04 7.46
N LEU A 44 -8.75 1.97 7.12
CA LEU A 44 -9.36 2.68 6.00
C LEU A 44 -9.83 4.04 6.52
N ILE A 45 -9.15 5.10 6.13
CA ILE A 45 -9.42 6.45 6.66
C ILE A 45 -10.87 6.86 6.45
N THR A 46 -11.40 7.66 7.39
CA THR A 46 -12.81 8.08 7.39
C THR A 46 -13.01 9.58 7.13
N THR A 47 -11.96 10.36 7.13
CA THR A 47 -12.02 11.81 6.84
C THR A 47 -12.27 12.15 5.37
N LYS A 48 -12.10 11.17 4.49
CA LYS A 48 -12.65 11.16 3.12
C LYS A 48 -12.92 9.73 2.67
N LYS A 49 -13.92 9.55 1.81
CA LYS A 49 -14.23 8.23 1.23
C LYS A 49 -13.14 7.81 0.25
N LEU A 50 -12.60 6.59 0.42
CA LEU A 50 -11.67 5.95 -0.50
C LEU A 50 -12.36 4.98 -1.44
N HIS A 51 -11.79 4.75 -2.62
CA HIS A 51 -12.28 3.77 -3.59
C HIS A 51 -11.72 2.38 -3.25
N LEU A 52 -12.38 1.67 -2.34
CA LEU A 52 -11.93 0.38 -1.81
C LEU A 52 -11.68 -0.67 -2.90
N ARG A 53 -12.53 -0.69 -3.96
CA ARG A 53 -12.35 -1.63 -5.06
C ARG A 53 -10.97 -1.52 -5.71
N SER A 54 -10.50 -0.30 -5.96
CA SER A 54 -9.16 -0.09 -6.53
C SER A 54 -8.07 -0.63 -5.61
N ILE A 55 -8.18 -0.44 -4.31
CA ILE A 55 -7.20 -0.92 -3.33
C ILE A 55 -7.11 -2.45 -3.35
N ILE A 56 -8.24 -3.14 -3.30
CA ILE A 56 -8.29 -4.61 -3.28
C ILE A 56 -7.81 -5.18 -4.61
N ILE A 57 -8.32 -4.69 -5.73
CA ILE A 57 -7.99 -5.20 -7.07
C ILE A 57 -6.50 -4.98 -7.39
N GLU A 58 -5.93 -3.82 -7.03
CA GLU A 58 -4.51 -3.55 -7.20
C GLU A 58 -3.64 -4.53 -6.40
N LEU A 59 -3.96 -4.78 -5.13
CA LEU A 59 -3.23 -5.75 -4.33
C LEU A 59 -3.29 -7.16 -4.92
N LEU A 60 -4.48 -7.61 -5.36
CA LEU A 60 -4.64 -8.90 -6.01
C LEU A 60 -3.84 -9.00 -7.31
N TRP A 61 -3.79 -7.92 -8.08
CA TRP A 61 -2.96 -7.82 -9.29
C TRP A 61 -1.46 -7.90 -8.98
N PHE A 62 -0.96 -7.22 -7.94
CA PHE A 62 0.43 -7.38 -7.50
C PHE A 62 0.75 -8.82 -7.11
N LEU A 63 -0.17 -9.49 -6.41
CA LEU A 63 -0.01 -10.90 -6.01
C LEU A 63 -0.03 -11.87 -7.19
N GLN A 64 -0.62 -11.51 -8.33
CA GLN A 64 -0.52 -12.29 -9.57
C GLN A 64 0.86 -12.18 -10.24
N GLY A 65 1.67 -11.20 -9.89
CA GLY A 65 2.98 -10.97 -10.51
C GLY A 65 2.91 -10.41 -11.92
N SER A 66 1.80 -9.81 -12.32
CA SER A 66 1.59 -9.23 -13.65
C SER A 66 2.14 -7.82 -13.74
N SER A 67 2.66 -7.44 -14.92
CA SER A 67 3.02 -6.07 -15.29
C SER A 67 1.96 -5.39 -16.16
N ASN A 68 0.99 -6.17 -16.68
CA ASN A 68 -0.03 -5.69 -17.61
C ASN A 68 -1.29 -5.22 -16.87
N VAL A 69 -1.80 -4.04 -17.24
CA VAL A 69 -2.97 -3.42 -16.60
C VAL A 69 -4.31 -4.03 -17.02
N GLN A 70 -4.34 -5.02 -17.92
CA GLN A 70 -5.59 -5.59 -18.42
C GLN A 70 -6.48 -6.14 -17.29
N TYR A 71 -5.89 -6.84 -16.31
CA TYR A 71 -6.65 -7.31 -15.14
C TYR A 71 -7.31 -6.16 -14.37
N LEU A 72 -6.65 -5.02 -14.23
CA LEU A 72 -7.22 -3.84 -13.57
C LEU A 72 -8.40 -3.30 -14.37
N ARG A 73 -8.24 -3.15 -15.70
CA ARG A 73 -9.30 -2.68 -16.62
C ARG A 73 -10.52 -3.60 -16.61
N ASP A 74 -10.32 -4.91 -16.66
CA ASP A 74 -11.39 -5.92 -16.58
C ASP A 74 -12.18 -5.82 -15.27
N ASN A 75 -11.55 -5.31 -14.23
CA ASN A 75 -12.16 -5.05 -12.93
C ASN A 75 -12.60 -3.59 -12.72
N SER A 76 -12.67 -2.78 -13.78
CA SER A 76 -13.07 -1.37 -13.75
C SER A 76 -12.16 -0.49 -12.85
N VAL A 77 -10.86 -0.75 -12.88
CA VAL A 77 -9.82 -0.01 -12.16
C VAL A 77 -8.84 0.57 -13.18
N SER A 78 -8.67 1.89 -13.19
CA SER A 78 -7.87 2.63 -14.16
C SER A 78 -6.70 3.40 -13.55
N ILE A 79 -6.36 3.13 -12.28
CA ILE A 79 -5.38 3.91 -11.52
C ILE A 79 -3.93 3.80 -12.03
N TRP A 80 -3.67 2.92 -13.01
CA TRP A 80 -2.37 2.71 -13.62
C TRP A 80 -2.35 3.05 -15.12
N ASP A 81 -3.49 3.44 -15.72
CA ASP A 81 -3.60 3.67 -17.17
C ASP A 81 -2.69 4.78 -17.69
N GLU A 82 -2.39 5.81 -16.88
CA GLU A 82 -1.54 6.94 -17.26
C GLU A 82 -0.06 6.56 -17.47
N TRP A 83 0.38 5.44 -16.87
CA TRP A 83 1.78 4.97 -16.95
C TRP A 83 1.96 3.77 -17.88
N ALA A 84 0.87 3.13 -18.28
CA ALA A 84 0.92 1.98 -19.16
C ALA A 84 1.24 2.39 -20.61
N ASP A 85 2.03 1.55 -21.29
CA ASP A 85 2.28 1.74 -22.71
C ASP A 85 1.04 1.38 -23.57
N GLU A 86 1.17 1.44 -24.89
CA GLU A 86 0.09 1.12 -25.84
C GLU A 86 -0.41 -0.35 -25.76
N HIS A 87 0.39 -1.24 -25.19
CA HIS A 87 0.06 -2.66 -24.94
C HIS A 87 -0.45 -2.91 -23.51
N GLY A 88 -0.50 -1.87 -22.69
CA GLY A 88 -0.91 -1.97 -21.29
C GLY A 88 0.20 -2.45 -20.36
N GLU A 89 1.46 -2.41 -20.79
CA GLU A 89 2.60 -2.85 -19.99
C GLU A 89 3.22 -1.72 -19.17
N LEU A 90 3.69 -2.08 -17.97
CA LEU A 90 4.34 -1.16 -17.02
C LEU A 90 5.82 -1.53 -16.76
N GLY A 91 6.29 -2.63 -17.37
CA GLY A 91 7.60 -3.17 -17.07
C GLY A 91 7.62 -3.91 -15.72
N PRO A 92 8.82 -4.30 -15.23
CA PRO A 92 8.96 -5.19 -14.07
C PRO A 92 8.75 -4.46 -12.73
N ILE A 93 7.56 -3.86 -12.54
CA ILE A 93 7.18 -3.16 -11.30
C ILE A 93 6.71 -4.14 -10.21
N TYR A 94 6.44 -3.66 -9.03
CA TYR A 94 5.90 -4.30 -7.82
C TYR A 94 5.64 -5.81 -7.87
N GLY A 95 4.55 -6.24 -8.51
CA GLY A 95 4.13 -7.63 -8.57
C GLY A 95 5.15 -8.53 -9.25
N VAL A 96 5.79 -8.07 -10.32
CA VAL A 96 6.87 -8.82 -10.99
C VAL A 96 8.04 -9.02 -10.06
N GLN A 97 8.48 -7.97 -9.35
CA GLN A 97 9.58 -8.09 -8.39
C GLN A 97 9.21 -8.97 -7.19
N TRP A 98 7.96 -8.94 -6.73
CA TRP A 98 7.51 -9.79 -5.63
C TRP A 98 7.45 -11.27 -5.98
N ARG A 99 7.09 -11.60 -7.23
CA ARG A 99 6.78 -12.96 -7.65
C ARG A 99 7.80 -13.59 -8.59
N SER A 100 8.64 -12.79 -9.22
CA SER A 100 9.57 -13.24 -10.27
C SER A 100 10.84 -12.40 -10.28
N TRP A 101 11.43 -12.16 -9.10
CA TRP A 101 12.69 -11.43 -8.99
C TRP A 101 13.80 -12.18 -9.75
N PRO A 102 14.49 -11.52 -10.71
CA PRO A 102 15.56 -12.19 -11.48
C PRO A 102 16.76 -12.52 -10.61
N ALA A 103 17.19 -13.77 -10.60
CA ALA A 103 18.39 -14.25 -9.93
C ALA A 103 19.60 -14.28 -10.89
N ALA A 104 20.80 -14.34 -10.33
CA ALA A 104 22.05 -14.31 -11.11
C ALA A 104 22.26 -15.55 -12.01
N ASP A 105 21.65 -16.67 -11.68
CA ASP A 105 21.68 -17.92 -12.43
C ASP A 105 20.66 -18.00 -13.58
N GLY A 106 19.86 -16.93 -13.77
CA GLY A 106 18.81 -16.86 -14.78
C GLY A 106 17.45 -17.39 -14.31
N GLU A 107 17.36 -17.93 -13.10
CA GLU A 107 16.10 -18.34 -12.47
C GLU A 107 15.35 -17.13 -11.90
N THR A 108 14.16 -17.35 -11.39
CA THR A 108 13.36 -16.33 -10.72
C THR A 108 13.06 -16.69 -9.27
N ILE A 109 12.98 -15.69 -8.42
CA ILE A 109 12.66 -15.85 -7.00
C ILE A 109 11.26 -15.32 -6.73
N ASP A 110 10.37 -16.18 -6.25
CA ASP A 110 9.07 -15.80 -5.71
C ASP A 110 9.22 -15.43 -4.22
N GLN A 111 9.43 -14.13 -3.95
CA GLN A 111 9.64 -13.61 -2.61
C GLN A 111 8.41 -13.82 -1.70
N ILE A 112 7.19 -13.70 -2.27
CA ILE A 112 5.94 -13.89 -1.49
C ILE A 112 5.82 -15.33 -1.02
N SER A 113 6.03 -16.30 -1.92
CA SER A 113 5.99 -17.72 -1.54
C SER A 113 7.08 -18.06 -0.51
N GLN A 114 8.29 -17.51 -0.69
CA GLN A 114 9.38 -17.71 0.28
C GLN A 114 9.05 -17.13 1.65
N VAL A 115 8.52 -15.90 1.73
CA VAL A 115 8.21 -15.29 3.03
C VAL A 115 7.07 -16.01 3.74
N LEU A 116 6.04 -16.47 3.02
CA LEU A 116 4.96 -17.30 3.58
C LEU A 116 5.50 -18.59 4.19
N ASN A 117 6.39 -19.29 3.46
CA ASN A 117 7.01 -20.51 3.97
C ASN A 117 7.89 -20.23 5.20
N GLN A 118 8.65 -19.15 5.20
CA GLN A 118 9.47 -18.75 6.34
C GLN A 118 8.63 -18.40 7.57
N ILE A 119 7.52 -17.69 7.43
CA ILE A 119 6.60 -17.38 8.54
C ILE A 119 6.10 -18.67 9.18
N LYS A 120 5.76 -19.68 8.38
CA LYS A 120 5.27 -21.00 8.89
C LYS A 120 6.35 -21.84 9.54
N GLN A 121 7.56 -21.85 8.98
CA GLN A 121 8.65 -22.75 9.40
C GLN A 121 9.58 -22.12 10.45
N ASN A 122 9.79 -20.81 10.39
CA ASN A 122 10.70 -20.08 11.27
C ASN A 122 10.14 -18.66 11.55
N PRO A 123 9.06 -18.54 12.32
CA PRO A 123 8.40 -17.27 12.61
C PRO A 123 9.31 -16.23 13.29
N ASP A 124 10.35 -16.68 14.02
CA ASP A 124 11.31 -15.78 14.68
C ASP A 124 12.36 -15.19 13.73
N SER A 125 12.29 -15.51 12.44
CA SER A 125 13.22 -14.99 11.43
C SER A 125 13.15 -13.47 11.33
N ARG A 126 14.34 -12.83 11.29
CA ARG A 126 14.49 -11.39 11.01
C ARG A 126 14.60 -11.09 9.51
N ARG A 127 14.39 -12.11 8.65
CA ARG A 127 14.56 -12.04 7.19
C ARG A 127 13.22 -12.19 6.45
N LEU A 128 12.11 -11.88 7.11
CA LEU A 128 10.76 -11.92 6.53
C LEU A 128 10.54 -10.65 5.72
N ILE A 129 11.30 -10.46 4.63
CA ILE A 129 11.36 -9.25 3.84
C ILE A 129 10.97 -9.53 2.40
N VAL A 130 10.21 -8.61 1.79
CA VAL A 130 9.91 -8.56 0.36
C VAL A 130 10.32 -7.19 -0.17
N SER A 131 11.09 -7.15 -1.27
CA SER A 131 11.58 -5.92 -1.88
C SER A 131 11.09 -5.81 -3.32
N ALA A 132 10.65 -4.60 -3.71
CA ALA A 132 10.37 -4.24 -5.08
C ALA A 132 11.48 -3.36 -5.69
N TRP A 133 12.46 -2.91 -4.91
CA TRP A 133 13.54 -2.02 -5.35
C TRP A 133 14.68 -2.82 -5.95
N ASN A 134 14.55 -3.19 -7.21
CA ASN A 134 15.59 -3.85 -7.98
C ASN A 134 16.35 -2.82 -8.81
N VAL A 135 17.55 -2.44 -8.37
CA VAL A 135 18.37 -1.40 -8.99
C VAL A 135 18.66 -1.70 -10.47
N GLY A 136 18.83 -2.96 -10.83
CA GLY A 136 19.08 -3.37 -12.22
C GLY A 136 17.87 -3.23 -13.16
N ASP A 137 16.66 -3.22 -12.59
CA ASP A 137 15.41 -3.12 -13.35
C ASP A 137 14.75 -1.74 -13.32
N ILE A 138 15.18 -0.84 -12.44
CA ILE A 138 14.63 0.52 -12.34
C ILE A 138 14.48 1.22 -13.70
N PRO A 139 15.50 1.18 -14.61
CA PRO A 139 15.38 1.83 -15.91
C PRO A 139 14.33 1.24 -16.86
N LYS A 140 13.83 0.03 -16.56
CA LYS A 140 12.81 -0.68 -17.35
C LYS A 140 11.39 -0.47 -16.82
N MET A 141 11.23 0.19 -15.67
CA MET A 141 9.96 0.39 -15.01
C MET A 141 9.31 1.70 -15.50
N ALA A 142 8.03 1.65 -15.84
CA ALA A 142 7.24 2.84 -16.17
C ALA A 142 7.20 3.82 -14.97
N LEU A 143 7.15 3.29 -13.75
CA LEU A 143 7.23 4.05 -12.50
C LEU A 143 8.06 3.28 -11.46
N PRO A 144 9.21 3.82 -11.00
CA PRO A 144 9.98 3.22 -9.92
C PRO A 144 9.17 3.09 -8.63
N PRO A 145 9.23 1.96 -7.91
CA PRO A 145 8.39 1.70 -6.75
C PRO A 145 8.48 2.78 -5.67
N CYS A 146 7.34 3.33 -5.28
CA CYS A 146 7.22 4.27 -4.16
C CYS A 146 7.27 3.53 -2.83
N HIS A 147 6.46 2.50 -2.65
CA HIS A 147 6.50 1.57 -1.52
C HIS A 147 7.43 0.41 -1.87
N LEU A 148 8.68 0.50 -1.44
CA LEU A 148 9.77 -0.26 -2.02
C LEU A 148 10.13 -1.56 -1.30
N LEU A 149 9.84 -1.68 -0.01
CA LEU A 149 10.03 -2.91 0.75
C LEU A 149 9.08 -2.98 1.94
N PHE A 150 8.76 -4.21 2.33
CA PHE A 150 8.04 -4.47 3.58
C PHE A 150 8.63 -5.68 4.30
N GLN A 151 8.47 -5.68 5.61
CA GLN A 151 8.96 -6.72 6.50
C GLN A 151 7.83 -7.21 7.41
N PHE A 152 7.70 -8.52 7.55
CA PHE A 152 6.83 -9.13 8.55
C PHE A 152 7.57 -9.41 9.85
N TYR A 153 6.79 -9.43 10.93
CA TYR A 153 7.26 -9.77 12.27
C TYR A 153 6.19 -10.60 12.97
N VAL A 154 6.60 -11.72 13.55
CA VAL A 154 5.70 -12.60 14.30
C VAL A 154 6.07 -12.55 15.77
N ALA A 155 5.10 -12.28 16.62
CA ALA A 155 5.26 -12.33 18.07
C ALA A 155 3.92 -12.65 18.75
N GLN A 156 3.94 -13.47 19.77
CA GLN A 156 2.76 -13.82 20.58
C GLN A 156 1.57 -14.32 19.72
N GLY A 157 1.86 -15.10 18.68
CA GLY A 157 0.83 -15.60 17.76
C GLY A 157 0.23 -14.56 16.82
N LYS A 158 0.83 -13.37 16.69
CA LYS A 158 0.36 -12.27 15.85
C LYS A 158 1.36 -11.91 14.78
N LEU A 159 0.84 -11.57 13.59
CA LEU A 159 1.62 -11.07 12.45
C LEU A 159 1.50 -9.55 12.37
N SER A 160 2.64 -8.88 12.37
CA SER A 160 2.76 -7.45 12.10
C SER A 160 3.50 -7.22 10.77
N CYS A 161 3.27 -6.09 10.14
CA CYS A 161 3.94 -5.69 8.90
C CYS A 161 4.47 -4.26 9.03
N GLN A 162 5.72 -4.03 8.60
CA GLN A 162 6.26 -2.68 8.42
C GLN A 162 6.56 -2.43 6.96
N LEU A 163 6.05 -1.32 6.43
CA LEU A 163 6.30 -0.81 5.08
C LEU A 163 7.28 0.34 5.12
N TYR A 164 8.26 0.37 4.21
CA TYR A 164 9.00 1.58 3.87
C TYR A 164 8.57 2.11 2.51
N GLN A 165 8.11 3.36 2.48
CA GLN A 165 7.70 4.11 1.30
C GLN A 165 8.62 5.32 1.11
N ARG A 166 9.40 5.35 0.00
CA ARG A 166 10.40 6.40 -0.24
C ARG A 166 9.80 7.73 -0.69
N SER A 167 8.64 7.69 -1.35
CA SER A 167 7.95 8.84 -1.94
C SER A 167 6.46 8.73 -1.60
N CYS A 168 5.95 9.69 -0.87
CA CYS A 168 4.69 9.58 -0.16
C CYS A 168 3.79 10.78 -0.48
N ASP A 169 2.98 10.67 -1.54
CA ASP A 169 1.86 11.59 -1.74
C ASP A 169 0.85 11.38 -0.63
N ILE A 170 0.85 12.31 0.34
CA ILE A 170 0.05 12.18 1.56
C ILE A 170 -1.43 12.21 1.27
N PHE A 171 -1.86 13.02 0.29
CA PHE A 171 -3.28 13.20 0.06
C PHE A 171 -3.90 12.07 -0.76
N LEU A 172 -3.29 11.63 -1.86
CA LEU A 172 -3.85 10.59 -2.74
C LEU A 172 -3.30 9.20 -2.44
N GLY A 173 -1.97 9.04 -2.41
CA GLY A 173 -1.32 7.72 -2.40
C GLY A 173 -1.28 7.03 -1.03
N VAL A 174 -0.83 7.75 0.00
CA VAL A 174 -0.60 7.14 1.34
C VAL A 174 -1.82 6.42 1.91
N PRO A 175 -3.06 6.96 1.84
CA PRO A 175 -4.24 6.25 2.36
C PRO A 175 -4.51 4.91 1.66
N PHE A 176 -4.26 4.83 0.35
CA PHE A 176 -4.35 3.60 -0.43
C PHE A 176 -3.30 2.58 0.02
N ASN A 177 -2.05 3.03 0.18
CA ASN A 177 -0.96 2.16 0.60
C ASN A 177 -1.18 1.62 2.02
N ILE A 178 -1.65 2.44 2.97
CA ILE A 178 -1.99 1.99 4.33
C ILE A 178 -3.03 0.86 4.28
N ALA A 179 -4.13 1.06 3.57
CA ALA A 179 -5.20 0.07 3.48
C ALA A 179 -4.75 -1.20 2.73
N SER A 180 -3.97 -1.06 1.64
CA SER A 180 -3.45 -2.17 0.85
C SER A 180 -2.54 -3.10 1.68
N TYR A 181 -1.57 -2.53 2.40
CA TYR A 181 -0.66 -3.35 3.22
C TYR A 181 -1.29 -3.86 4.52
N ALA A 182 -2.27 -3.15 5.08
CA ALA A 182 -3.10 -3.70 6.15
C ALA A 182 -3.89 -4.92 5.66
N LEU A 183 -4.49 -4.85 4.46
CA LEU A 183 -5.18 -5.98 3.84
C LEU A 183 -4.23 -7.15 3.59
N LEU A 184 -3.04 -6.90 3.02
CA LEU A 184 -2.03 -7.93 2.82
C LEU A 184 -1.64 -8.60 4.15
N THR A 185 -1.51 -7.83 5.22
CA THR A 185 -1.19 -8.36 6.56
C THR A 185 -2.28 -9.31 7.06
N HIS A 186 -3.56 -8.94 6.90
CA HIS A 186 -4.69 -9.82 7.25
C HIS A 186 -4.71 -11.11 6.41
N MET A 187 -4.47 -11.01 5.10
CA MET A 187 -4.44 -12.17 4.20
C MET A 187 -3.32 -13.14 4.57
N VAL A 188 -2.11 -12.62 4.81
CA VAL A 188 -0.94 -13.44 5.21
C VAL A 188 -1.15 -14.05 6.58
N ALA A 189 -1.69 -13.30 7.55
CA ALA A 189 -1.99 -13.82 8.88
C ALA A 189 -2.96 -15.01 8.79
N GLN A 190 -4.07 -14.88 8.04
CA GLN A 190 -5.03 -15.96 7.81
C GLN A 190 -4.37 -17.20 7.17
N GLN A 191 -3.48 -17.00 6.19
CA GLN A 191 -2.79 -18.10 5.50
C GLN A 191 -1.74 -18.81 6.37
N CYS A 192 -1.29 -18.15 7.43
CA CYS A 192 -0.27 -18.66 8.34
C CYS A 192 -0.82 -19.05 9.72
N ASP A 193 -2.13 -19.07 9.91
CA ASP A 193 -2.81 -19.39 11.18
C ASP A 193 -2.37 -18.46 12.34
N LEU A 194 -2.21 -17.18 12.04
CA LEU A 194 -1.84 -16.13 12.99
C LEU A 194 -2.96 -15.10 13.11
N ASP A 195 -3.05 -14.48 14.28
CA ASP A 195 -3.81 -13.25 14.46
C ASP A 195 -3.06 -12.06 13.82
N VAL A 196 -3.74 -10.94 13.60
CA VAL A 196 -3.09 -9.71 13.18
C VAL A 196 -2.54 -8.93 14.37
N GLY A 197 -1.38 -8.32 14.19
CA GLY A 197 -0.76 -7.39 15.12
C GLY A 197 -0.85 -5.95 14.59
N ASP A 198 0.30 -5.30 14.44
CA ASP A 198 0.40 -3.93 13.97
C ASP A 198 0.72 -3.84 12.48
N PHE A 199 0.17 -2.82 11.84
CA PHE A 199 0.73 -2.28 10.61
C PHE A 199 1.53 -1.01 10.92
N VAL A 200 2.81 -0.99 10.54
CA VAL A 200 3.71 0.15 10.72
C VAL A 200 4.06 0.72 9.35
N TRP A 201 3.63 1.95 9.09
CA TRP A 201 3.97 2.68 7.89
C TRP A 201 5.13 3.62 8.16
N THR A 202 6.17 3.58 7.32
CA THR A 202 7.36 4.44 7.42
C THR A 202 7.56 5.16 6.08
N GLY A 203 7.53 6.47 6.10
CA GLY A 203 7.71 7.32 4.93
C GLY A 203 9.08 7.99 4.89
N GLY A 204 9.66 8.11 3.69
CA GLY A 204 10.86 8.88 3.40
C GLY A 204 10.51 10.34 3.07
N ASP A 205 10.41 10.71 1.77
CA ASP A 205 9.93 12.03 1.34
C ASP A 205 8.40 12.06 1.41
N CYS A 206 7.88 12.63 2.50
CA CYS A 206 6.46 12.77 2.78
C CYS A 206 6.00 14.13 2.28
N HIS A 207 5.14 14.19 1.25
CA HIS A 207 4.81 15.45 0.62
C HIS A 207 3.33 15.62 0.34
N ILE A 208 2.92 16.90 0.33
CA ILE A 208 1.61 17.38 -0.10
C ILE A 208 1.88 18.27 -1.32
N TYR A 209 1.28 17.94 -2.46
CA TYR A 209 1.35 18.78 -3.65
C TYR A 209 0.65 20.11 -3.43
N SER A 210 1.19 21.19 -4.01
CA SER A 210 0.67 22.54 -3.78
C SER A 210 -0.78 22.71 -4.27
N ASN A 211 -1.17 22.00 -5.32
CA ASN A 211 -2.55 21.95 -5.84
C ASN A 211 -3.52 21.15 -4.96
N HIS A 212 -3.06 20.52 -3.87
CA HIS A 212 -3.89 19.81 -2.90
C HIS A 212 -4.08 20.57 -1.58
N PHE A 213 -3.55 21.77 -1.43
CA PHE A 213 -3.59 22.47 -0.13
C PHE A 213 -5.00 22.77 0.35
N ASP A 214 -5.93 23.11 -0.54
CA ASP A 214 -7.32 23.38 -0.17
C ASP A 214 -8.05 22.10 0.25
N GLN A 215 -7.81 21.00 -0.47
CA GLN A 215 -8.33 19.67 -0.15
C GLN A 215 -7.81 19.16 1.20
N VAL A 216 -6.53 19.43 1.50
CA VAL A 216 -5.93 19.09 2.80
C VAL A 216 -6.57 19.91 3.92
N ARG A 217 -6.80 21.21 3.74
CA ARG A 217 -7.52 22.05 4.71
C ARG A 217 -8.93 21.53 4.97
N GLU A 218 -9.65 21.18 3.90
CA GLU A 218 -10.97 20.59 3.99
C GLU A 218 -10.93 19.27 4.78
N GLN A 219 -10.02 18.35 4.42
CA GLN A 219 -9.90 17.05 5.09
C GLN A 219 -9.53 17.21 6.57
N LEU A 220 -8.61 18.12 6.91
CA LEU A 220 -8.17 18.40 8.28
C LEU A 220 -9.26 19.11 9.14
N SER A 221 -10.29 19.70 8.53
CA SER A 221 -11.45 20.25 9.25
C SER A 221 -12.45 19.19 9.70
N ARG A 222 -12.33 17.95 9.19
CA ARG A 222 -13.25 16.85 9.47
C ARG A 222 -12.76 16.03 10.66
N THR A 223 -13.69 15.60 11.51
CA THR A 223 -13.39 14.71 12.64
C THR A 223 -13.32 13.27 12.15
N PRO A 224 -12.22 12.53 12.38
CA PRO A 224 -12.15 11.11 12.09
C PRO A 224 -13.23 10.32 12.83
N ARG A 225 -13.81 9.34 12.14
CA ARG A 225 -14.78 8.39 12.68
C ARG A 225 -14.08 7.05 12.97
N PRO A 226 -14.70 6.13 13.72
CA PRO A 226 -14.13 4.81 13.98
C PRO A 226 -13.71 4.10 12.69
N TYR A 227 -12.59 3.37 12.74
CA TYR A 227 -12.19 2.51 11.64
C TYR A 227 -13.23 1.41 11.43
N PRO A 228 -13.48 1.03 10.17
CA PRO A 228 -14.33 -0.10 9.84
C PRO A 228 -13.68 -1.42 10.22
N LYS A 229 -14.46 -2.50 10.11
CA LYS A 229 -13.98 -3.86 10.29
C LYS A 229 -13.80 -4.54 8.94
N LEU A 230 -12.63 -5.17 8.71
CA LEU A 230 -12.42 -6.08 7.60
C LEU A 230 -12.94 -7.47 7.95
N VAL A 231 -13.75 -8.06 7.08
CA VAL A 231 -14.21 -9.44 7.13
C VAL A 231 -13.67 -10.18 5.91
N ILE A 232 -12.89 -11.23 6.14
CA ILE A 232 -12.46 -12.16 5.09
C ILE A 232 -13.41 -13.35 5.14
N LYS A 233 -14.32 -13.47 4.14
CA LYS A 233 -15.42 -14.44 4.14
C LYS A 233 -14.97 -15.88 3.87
N ARG A 234 -13.82 -16.05 3.24
CA ARG A 234 -13.29 -17.33 2.80
C ARG A 234 -11.79 -17.41 3.07
N ARG A 235 -11.29 -18.57 3.44
CA ARG A 235 -9.87 -18.88 3.41
C ARG A 235 -9.60 -19.77 2.20
N PRO A 236 -8.99 -19.26 1.12
CA PRO A 236 -8.59 -20.07 -0.03
C PRO A 236 -7.40 -20.97 0.30
N GLN A 237 -7.08 -21.91 -0.59
CA GLN A 237 -5.93 -22.82 -0.41
C GLN A 237 -4.59 -22.08 -0.46
N SER A 238 -4.52 -20.98 -1.23
CA SER A 238 -3.32 -20.18 -1.41
C SER A 238 -3.62 -18.69 -1.25
N LEU A 239 -2.60 -17.91 -0.86
CA LEU A 239 -2.65 -16.45 -0.85
C LEU A 239 -3.01 -15.89 -2.23
N PHE A 240 -2.69 -16.59 -3.29
CA PHE A 240 -2.90 -16.16 -4.68
C PHE A 240 -4.31 -16.46 -5.22
N ASP A 241 -5.12 -17.19 -4.45
CA ASP A 241 -6.48 -17.60 -4.84
C ASP A 241 -7.57 -16.70 -4.22
N TYR A 242 -7.19 -15.64 -3.50
CA TYR A 242 -8.16 -14.65 -3.03
C TYR A 242 -8.78 -13.90 -4.22
N ARG A 243 -10.06 -13.54 -4.05
CA ARG A 243 -10.84 -12.78 -5.02
C ARG A 243 -11.47 -11.57 -4.33
N TYR A 244 -11.87 -10.59 -5.10
CA TYR A 244 -12.53 -9.38 -4.58
C TYR A 244 -13.71 -9.69 -3.65
N GLU A 245 -14.53 -10.69 -3.99
CA GLU A 245 -15.73 -11.10 -3.27
C GLU A 245 -15.43 -11.72 -1.90
N ASP A 246 -14.21 -12.12 -1.64
CA ASP A 246 -13.78 -12.68 -0.36
C ASP A 246 -13.68 -11.60 0.74
N PHE A 247 -13.66 -10.32 0.36
CA PHE A 247 -13.48 -9.21 1.29
C PHE A 247 -14.75 -8.40 1.46
N GLU A 248 -15.06 -8.08 2.70
CA GLU A 248 -16.16 -7.19 3.08
C GLU A 248 -15.68 -6.18 4.12
N ILE A 249 -16.10 -4.94 3.97
CA ILE A 249 -15.84 -3.88 4.95
C ILE A 249 -17.15 -3.52 5.64
N GLU A 250 -17.23 -3.86 6.92
CA GLU A 250 -18.39 -3.55 7.77
C GLU A 250 -18.21 -2.20 8.47
N ALA A 251 -19.30 -1.47 8.65
CA ALA A 251 -19.35 -0.20 9.40
C ALA A 251 -18.41 0.90 8.85
N TYR A 252 -18.16 0.93 7.53
CA TYR A 252 -17.43 2.04 6.92
C TYR A 252 -18.33 3.26 6.74
N ASP A 253 -18.15 4.26 7.61
CA ASP A 253 -18.89 5.52 7.60
C ASP A 253 -17.95 6.70 7.35
N PRO A 254 -17.45 6.89 6.11
CA PRO A 254 -16.54 7.99 5.79
C PRO A 254 -17.29 9.30 5.53
N HIS A 255 -16.58 10.42 5.74
CA HIS A 255 -16.98 11.68 5.14
C HIS A 255 -16.96 11.60 3.61
N PRO A 256 -17.67 12.49 2.88
CA PRO A 256 -17.70 12.48 1.43
C PRO A 256 -16.31 12.52 0.80
N HIS A 257 -16.20 11.96 -0.41
CA HIS A 257 -14.97 12.04 -1.22
C HIS A 257 -14.56 13.49 -1.46
N ILE A 258 -13.25 13.75 -1.44
CA ILE A 258 -12.66 15.03 -1.84
C ILE A 258 -11.90 14.80 -3.15
N LYS A 259 -12.34 15.46 -4.22
CA LYS A 259 -11.73 15.34 -5.54
C LYS A 259 -10.41 16.11 -5.60
N ALA A 260 -9.36 15.50 -6.17
CA ALA A 260 -8.09 16.16 -6.46
C ALA A 260 -7.51 15.64 -7.77
N ALA A 261 -6.71 16.46 -8.43
CA ALA A 261 -5.98 16.07 -9.64
C ALA A 261 -4.72 15.27 -9.25
N VAL A 262 -4.40 14.26 -10.04
CA VAL A 262 -3.10 13.55 -9.92
C VAL A 262 -2.00 14.47 -10.44
N ALA A 263 -0.87 14.54 -9.75
CA ALA A 263 0.33 15.22 -10.24
C ALA A 263 1.16 14.22 -11.06
N VAL A 264 1.29 14.44 -12.34
CA VAL A 264 1.99 13.58 -13.34
C VAL A 264 3.21 14.28 -13.92
#